data_84b3e8b644145658a7376beab15f690b
#
_entry.id   84b3e8b644145658a7376beab15f690b
#
_cell.length_a   1.000
_cell.length_b   1.000
_cell.length_c   1.000
_cell.angle_alpha   90.00
_cell.angle_beta   90.00
_cell.angle_gamma   90.00
#
_symmetry.space_group_name_H-M   'P 1'
#
loop_
_entity.id
_entity.type
_entity.pdbx_description
1 polymer ?
#
loop_
_entity_poly.entity_id
_entity_poly.type
_entity_poly.pdbx_seq_one_letter_code
_entity_poly.pdbx_strand_id
1 'polypeptide(L)'
;MTTAPAPAVRLLDRRVLAWAAWDWGSASFNAVITTFVFTVYLTSDAFTGLAPDAPGFSAAKAALSSGLGLGLAIAGVAVALIAPVVGRRSDAVGRRRRPLAVASAVVAASMVGMAFVQPSPSFFWSGVALVAIGTVAYEAGAVNYNAMLLPLSSPKSIGRISAFGWASGYVGGIVLLVLLVTTLIPLGSFGVQLSALVCAVWFTVFAIPVLFAVPDDRRIATGERLGVLATYKRLVADLVALWRNDRNLLLFLIASAVFRDGLTGVFTFGAVIAAAVFGFTFSEVLVFGVAANLVAGASTLISGRFDDRYGPKPVIMTSLVGLVFCGSIAFALQHEGRWVFWVFGLALCLFVGPAQTSSRALLGRLVPAERAGELFGLYATTGRAASFIAPAAFAAFTAIAQDQGFGILGIVLVLALGLVLMLPVKASFSPAEGAGRALEGADHP
;
A
#
# COMPACT_ATOMS: atom_id res chain seq x y z
N MET A 1 36.50 -18.48 9.15
CA MET A 1 36.24 -17.27 9.95
C MET A 1 34.72 -17.24 10.20
N THR A 2 34.29 -17.65 11.36
CA THR A 2 32.89 -17.57 11.80
C THR A 2 32.55 -16.10 12.04
N THR A 3 31.82 -15.51 11.12
CA THR A 3 31.28 -14.17 11.32
C THR A 3 30.32 -14.20 12.49
N ALA A 4 30.61 -13.43 13.54
CA ALA A 4 29.72 -13.26 14.67
C ALA A 4 28.33 -12.85 14.16
N PRO A 5 27.23 -13.42 14.72
CA PRO A 5 25.88 -13.04 14.32
C PRO A 5 25.69 -11.55 14.56
N ALA A 6 25.21 -10.84 13.53
CA ALA A 6 24.90 -9.42 13.65
C ALA A 6 23.98 -9.20 14.86
N PRO A 7 24.25 -8.15 15.69
CA PRO A 7 23.48 -7.91 16.90
C PRO A 7 22.00 -7.77 16.57
N ALA A 8 21.14 -8.41 17.37
CA ALA A 8 19.70 -8.34 17.21
C ALA A 8 19.22 -6.88 17.25
N VAL A 9 18.75 -6.38 16.12
CA VAL A 9 18.27 -5.00 16.02
C VAL A 9 17.03 -4.85 16.90
N ARG A 10 17.04 -3.90 17.82
CA ARG A 10 15.91 -3.60 18.73
C ARG A 10 14.88 -2.72 18.00
N LEU A 11 13.59 -2.89 18.31
CA LEU A 11 12.51 -2.03 17.74
C LEU A 11 12.76 -0.53 18.00
N LEU A 12 13.34 -0.20 19.13
CA LEU A 12 13.69 1.18 19.52
C LEU A 12 15.10 1.60 19.07
N ASP A 13 15.71 0.86 18.14
CA ASP A 13 16.95 1.30 17.50
C ASP A 13 16.69 2.59 16.72
N ARG A 14 17.59 3.56 16.82
CA ARG A 14 17.48 4.86 16.13
C ARG A 14 17.24 4.72 14.62
N ARG A 15 17.81 3.69 14.00
CA ARG A 15 17.63 3.42 12.56
C ARG A 15 16.21 2.92 12.24
N VAL A 16 15.67 2.04 13.09
CA VAL A 16 14.30 1.52 12.95
C VAL A 16 13.29 2.63 13.19
N LEU A 17 13.49 3.47 14.21
CA LEU A 17 12.63 4.62 14.48
C LEU A 17 12.65 5.62 13.32
N ALA A 18 13.82 5.93 12.79
CA ALA A 18 13.96 6.82 11.64
C ALA A 18 13.31 6.24 10.36
N TRP A 19 13.39 4.91 10.18
CA TRP A 19 12.73 4.23 9.08
C TRP A 19 11.20 4.26 9.27
N ALA A 20 10.68 3.95 10.44
CA ALA A 20 9.25 4.00 10.74
C ALA A 20 8.67 5.42 10.68
N ALA A 21 9.48 6.45 10.95
CA ALA A 21 9.08 7.84 10.80
C ALA A 21 8.69 8.18 9.35
N TRP A 22 9.28 7.53 8.35
CA TRP A 22 8.85 7.73 6.96
C TRP A 22 7.43 7.22 6.73
N ASP A 23 7.03 6.05 7.28
CA ASP A 23 5.65 5.54 7.22
C ASP A 23 4.69 6.49 7.95
N TRP A 24 5.08 6.97 9.15
CA TRP A 24 4.32 7.98 9.89
C TRP A 24 4.06 9.24 9.06
N GLY A 25 5.11 9.78 8.41
CA GLY A 25 4.99 10.96 7.56
C GLY A 25 4.21 10.72 6.28
N SER A 26 4.44 9.58 5.64
CA SER A 26 3.86 9.24 4.33
C SER A 26 2.35 9.04 4.37
N ALA A 27 1.79 8.75 5.55
CA ALA A 27 0.34 8.68 5.74
C ALA A 27 -0.36 10.01 5.41
N SER A 28 0.33 11.15 5.50
CA SER A 28 -0.18 12.45 5.08
C SER A 28 -0.58 12.50 3.60
N PHE A 29 0.21 11.87 2.75
CA PHE A 29 -0.12 11.74 1.33
C PHE A 29 -1.06 10.57 1.08
N ASN A 30 -0.66 9.37 1.47
CA ASN A 30 -1.35 8.13 1.10
C ASN A 30 -2.77 8.01 1.71
N ALA A 31 -2.93 8.36 2.99
CA ALA A 31 -4.24 8.27 3.66
C ALA A 31 -4.98 9.61 3.61
N VAL A 32 -4.34 10.72 4.03
CA VAL A 32 -5.04 11.99 4.20
C VAL A 32 -5.36 12.64 2.87
N ILE A 33 -4.34 12.92 2.05
CA ILE A 33 -4.54 13.62 0.76
C ILE A 33 -5.34 12.77 -0.21
N THR A 34 -4.89 11.53 -0.47
CA THR A 34 -5.47 10.72 -1.56
C THR A 34 -6.79 10.03 -1.20
N THR A 35 -7.18 10.01 0.09
CA THR A 35 -8.39 9.32 0.49
C THR A 35 -9.46 10.25 1.04
N PHE A 36 -9.08 11.20 1.92
CA PHE A 36 -10.07 11.91 2.71
C PHE A 36 -10.19 13.41 2.39
N VAL A 37 -9.13 14.07 1.92
CA VAL A 37 -9.11 15.52 1.83
C VAL A 37 -9.11 16.00 0.38
N PHE A 38 -8.02 15.79 -0.35
CA PHE A 38 -7.84 16.48 -1.62
C PHE A 38 -8.62 15.84 -2.78
N THR A 39 -8.75 14.52 -2.82
CA THR A 39 -9.58 13.83 -3.82
C THR A 39 -11.06 14.14 -3.64
N VAL A 40 -11.53 14.24 -2.40
CA VAL A 40 -12.90 14.67 -2.08
C VAL A 40 -13.12 16.13 -2.48
N TYR A 41 -12.13 16.98 -2.24
CA TYR A 41 -12.17 18.38 -2.69
C TYR A 41 -12.29 18.51 -4.20
N LEU A 42 -11.47 17.78 -4.97
CA LEU A 42 -11.51 17.80 -6.44
C LEU A 42 -12.85 17.31 -7.02
N THR A 43 -13.57 16.44 -6.31
CA THR A 43 -14.87 15.92 -6.75
C THR A 43 -16.04 16.67 -6.10
N SER A 44 -15.78 17.79 -5.42
CA SER A 44 -16.80 18.63 -4.81
C SER A 44 -17.54 19.51 -5.84
N ASP A 45 -18.66 20.06 -5.42
CA ASP A 45 -19.53 20.90 -6.25
C ASP A 45 -18.80 22.12 -6.85
N ALA A 46 -17.81 22.63 -6.13
CA ALA A 46 -17.00 23.79 -6.53
C ALA A 46 -16.27 23.62 -7.88
N PHE A 47 -16.02 22.37 -8.30
CA PHE A 47 -15.34 22.06 -9.56
C PHE A 47 -16.30 21.76 -10.72
N THR A 48 -17.63 21.71 -10.48
CA THR A 48 -18.62 21.48 -11.54
C THR A 48 -18.81 22.72 -12.42
N GLY A 49 -18.64 23.90 -11.85
CA GLY A 49 -18.98 25.18 -12.49
C GLY A 49 -20.48 25.42 -12.67
N LEU A 50 -21.32 24.57 -12.08
CA LEU A 50 -22.78 24.62 -12.18
C LEU A 50 -23.39 24.75 -10.78
N ALA A 51 -24.56 25.38 -10.71
CA ALA A 51 -25.36 25.38 -9.50
C ALA A 51 -25.96 23.98 -9.26
N PRO A 52 -26.19 23.56 -8.00
CA PRO A 52 -26.69 22.20 -7.69
C PRO A 52 -28.05 21.85 -8.32
N ASP A 53 -28.86 22.83 -8.64
CA ASP A 53 -30.18 22.73 -9.28
C ASP A 53 -30.13 22.88 -10.82
N ALA A 54 -28.93 23.19 -11.38
CA ALA A 54 -28.78 23.38 -12.82
C ALA A 54 -28.90 22.06 -13.60
N PRO A 55 -29.52 22.12 -14.82
CA PRO A 55 -29.52 20.96 -15.71
C PRO A 55 -28.07 20.50 -15.98
N GLY A 56 -27.83 19.18 -15.83
CA GLY A 56 -26.49 18.60 -16.07
C GLY A 56 -25.55 18.58 -14.87
N PHE A 57 -25.93 19.12 -13.70
CA PHE A 57 -25.07 19.10 -12.50
C PHE A 57 -24.60 17.72 -12.10
N SER A 58 -25.51 16.71 -12.07
CA SER A 58 -25.15 15.33 -11.75
C SER A 58 -24.18 14.71 -12.78
N ALA A 59 -24.38 15.03 -14.06
CA ALA A 59 -23.47 14.60 -15.12
C ALA A 59 -22.07 15.24 -14.97
N ALA A 60 -22.02 16.54 -14.66
CA ALA A 60 -20.77 17.24 -14.39
C ALA A 60 -20.04 16.62 -13.18
N LYS A 61 -20.74 16.30 -12.11
CA LYS A 61 -20.19 15.65 -10.92
C LYS A 61 -19.66 14.24 -11.21
N ALA A 62 -20.39 13.47 -12.01
CA ALA A 62 -19.94 12.17 -12.49
C ALA A 62 -18.68 12.28 -13.37
N ALA A 63 -18.57 13.34 -14.19
CA ALA A 63 -17.39 13.61 -15.02
C ALA A 63 -16.16 13.93 -14.18
N LEU A 64 -16.28 14.67 -13.05
CA LEU A 64 -15.18 14.90 -12.11
C LEU A 64 -14.67 13.58 -11.51
N SER A 65 -15.56 12.71 -11.05
CA SER A 65 -15.21 11.40 -10.49
C SER A 65 -14.53 10.52 -11.54
N SER A 66 -15.05 10.48 -12.77
CA SER A 66 -14.45 9.75 -13.89
C SER A 66 -13.09 10.29 -14.28
N GLY A 67 -12.94 11.63 -14.32
CA GLY A 67 -11.67 12.30 -14.63
C GLY A 67 -10.59 12.01 -13.57
N LEU A 68 -10.94 12.06 -12.30
CA LEU A 68 -10.04 11.67 -11.21
C LEU A 68 -9.66 10.19 -11.32
N GLY A 69 -10.63 9.30 -11.58
CA GLY A 69 -10.40 7.87 -11.79
C GLY A 69 -9.44 7.61 -12.96
N LEU A 70 -9.60 8.31 -14.07
CA LEU A 70 -8.71 8.24 -15.23
C LEU A 70 -7.28 8.68 -14.85
N GLY A 71 -7.12 9.79 -14.14
CA GLY A 71 -5.82 10.29 -13.70
C GLY A 71 -5.10 9.28 -12.78
N LEU A 72 -5.82 8.68 -11.85
CA LEU A 72 -5.28 7.63 -10.97
C LEU A 72 -4.95 6.34 -11.73
N ALA A 73 -5.75 5.97 -12.75
CA ALA A 73 -5.45 4.83 -13.61
C ALA A 73 -4.16 5.05 -14.42
N ILE A 74 -3.97 6.23 -14.99
CA ILE A 74 -2.73 6.61 -15.69
C ILE A 74 -1.54 6.55 -14.70
N ALA A 75 -1.71 7.08 -13.49
CA ALA A 75 -0.68 6.98 -12.45
C ALA A 75 -0.35 5.52 -12.11
N GLY A 76 -1.36 4.65 -12.01
CA GLY A 76 -1.19 3.21 -11.78
C GLY A 76 -0.36 2.53 -12.87
N VAL A 77 -0.63 2.83 -14.14
CA VAL A 77 0.18 2.34 -15.28
C VAL A 77 1.61 2.87 -15.18
N ALA A 78 1.79 4.17 -14.88
CA ALA A 78 3.12 4.76 -14.71
C ALA A 78 3.90 4.09 -13.56
N VAL A 79 3.25 3.80 -12.44
CA VAL A 79 3.84 3.04 -11.31
C VAL A 79 4.28 1.65 -11.78
N ALA A 80 3.41 0.90 -12.47
CA ALA A 80 3.72 -0.44 -12.97
C ALA A 80 4.96 -0.44 -13.88
N LEU A 81 5.15 0.63 -14.64
CA LEU A 81 6.33 0.81 -15.49
C LEU A 81 7.57 1.29 -14.71
N ILE A 82 7.45 2.23 -13.79
CA ILE A 82 8.58 2.91 -13.16
C ILE A 82 9.14 2.11 -11.97
N ALA A 83 8.29 1.46 -11.16
CA ALA A 83 8.69 0.81 -9.92
C ALA A 83 9.80 -0.25 -10.09
N PRO A 84 9.74 -1.18 -11.06
CA PRO A 84 10.81 -2.17 -11.25
C PRO A 84 12.13 -1.53 -11.71
N VAL A 85 12.04 -0.48 -12.54
CA VAL A 85 13.23 0.24 -13.04
C VAL A 85 13.95 0.97 -11.92
N VAL A 86 13.18 1.66 -11.04
CA VAL A 86 13.72 2.37 -9.88
C VAL A 86 14.37 1.38 -8.91
N GLY A 87 13.68 0.28 -8.60
CA GLY A 87 14.19 -0.76 -7.70
C GLY A 87 15.53 -1.34 -8.20
N ARG A 88 15.56 -1.79 -9.46
CA ARG A 88 16.75 -2.37 -10.06
C ARG A 88 17.93 -1.40 -10.15
N ARG A 89 17.69 -0.14 -10.52
CA ARG A 89 18.75 0.88 -10.54
C ARG A 89 19.31 1.16 -9.15
N SER A 90 18.47 1.12 -8.13
CA SER A 90 18.92 1.30 -6.75
C SER A 90 19.78 0.14 -6.28
N ASP A 91 19.43 -1.10 -6.64
CA ASP A 91 20.23 -2.29 -6.34
C ASP A 91 21.56 -2.28 -7.11
N ALA A 92 21.55 -1.89 -8.41
CA ALA A 92 22.77 -1.80 -9.21
C ALA A 92 23.84 -0.87 -8.61
N VAL A 93 23.41 0.17 -7.90
CA VAL A 93 24.31 1.16 -7.29
C VAL A 93 24.52 0.94 -5.79
N GLY A 94 23.67 0.13 -5.14
CA GLY A 94 23.64 -0.03 -3.67
C GLY A 94 23.29 1.27 -2.94
N ARG A 95 22.53 2.17 -3.59
CA ARG A 95 22.15 3.48 -3.06
C ARG A 95 20.63 3.63 -3.11
N ARG A 96 19.97 3.48 -1.97
CA ARG A 96 18.50 3.59 -1.83
C ARG A 96 18.07 4.95 -1.28
N ARG A 97 18.95 5.66 -0.57
CA ARG A 97 18.66 6.96 0.06
C ARG A 97 18.36 8.06 -0.96
N ARG A 98 19.17 8.16 -2.03
CA ARG A 98 18.99 9.20 -3.05
C ARG A 98 17.67 9.06 -3.80
N PRO A 99 17.31 7.89 -4.38
CA PRO A 99 15.99 7.71 -5.01
C PRO A 99 14.83 7.97 -4.04
N LEU A 100 14.95 7.54 -2.78
CA LEU A 100 13.96 7.83 -1.74
C LEU A 100 13.84 9.32 -1.47
N ALA A 101 14.96 10.04 -1.35
CA ALA A 101 14.97 11.49 -1.12
C ALA A 101 14.32 12.26 -2.29
N VAL A 102 14.67 11.91 -3.54
CA VAL A 102 14.08 12.54 -4.73
C VAL A 102 12.58 12.27 -4.80
N ALA A 103 12.17 11.02 -4.60
CA ALA A 103 10.77 10.65 -4.59
C ALA A 103 9.99 11.40 -3.49
N SER A 104 10.53 11.44 -2.27
CA SER A 104 9.92 12.19 -1.15
C SER A 104 9.82 13.69 -1.45
N ALA A 105 10.85 14.28 -2.08
CA ALA A 105 10.82 15.69 -2.46
C ALA A 105 9.73 15.97 -3.54
N VAL A 106 9.54 15.06 -4.50
CA VAL A 106 8.48 15.19 -5.51
C VAL A 106 7.09 15.05 -4.87
N VAL A 107 6.90 14.13 -3.93
CA VAL A 107 5.64 14.00 -3.17
C VAL A 107 5.35 15.29 -2.40
N ALA A 108 6.33 15.82 -1.67
CA ALA A 108 6.17 17.07 -0.93
C ALA A 108 5.86 18.25 -1.86
N ALA A 109 6.58 18.36 -2.98
CA ALA A 109 6.34 19.41 -3.98
C ALA A 109 4.94 19.29 -4.61
N SER A 110 4.44 18.08 -4.88
CA SER A 110 3.08 17.88 -5.39
C SER A 110 2.03 18.36 -4.37
N MET A 111 2.21 18.06 -3.08
CA MET A 111 1.32 18.56 -2.03
C MET A 111 1.39 20.09 -1.87
N VAL A 112 2.57 20.70 -2.00
CA VAL A 112 2.70 22.16 -2.06
C VAL A 112 1.95 22.71 -3.27
N GLY A 113 2.08 22.09 -4.46
CA GLY A 113 1.32 22.46 -5.64
C GLY A 113 -0.19 22.40 -5.45
N MET A 114 -0.69 21.38 -4.72
CA MET A 114 -2.11 21.22 -4.41
C MET A 114 -2.69 22.38 -3.59
N ALA A 115 -1.87 23.06 -2.79
CA ALA A 115 -2.30 24.24 -2.03
C ALA A 115 -2.69 25.44 -2.91
N PHE A 116 -2.25 25.45 -4.16
CA PHE A 116 -2.58 26.50 -5.13
C PHE A 116 -3.76 26.13 -6.05
N VAL A 117 -4.34 24.96 -5.89
CA VAL A 117 -5.52 24.52 -6.66
C VAL A 117 -6.76 25.22 -6.11
N GLN A 118 -7.28 26.15 -6.89
CA GLN A 118 -8.49 26.91 -6.54
C GLN A 118 -9.76 26.09 -6.81
N PRO A 119 -10.88 26.35 -6.10
CA PRO A 119 -12.15 25.67 -6.29
C PRO A 119 -12.84 26.17 -7.58
N SER A 120 -12.33 25.74 -8.72
CA SER A 120 -12.81 26.14 -10.04
C SER A 120 -12.58 25.02 -11.05
N PRO A 121 -13.47 24.84 -12.06
CA PRO A 121 -13.33 23.84 -13.11
C PRO A 121 -11.99 23.87 -13.83
N SER A 122 -11.40 25.06 -14.05
CA SER A 122 -10.12 25.24 -14.73
C SER A 122 -8.94 24.60 -13.99
N PHE A 123 -9.03 24.45 -12.66
CA PHE A 123 -7.98 23.84 -11.83
C PHE A 123 -8.13 22.33 -11.63
N PHE A 124 -9.24 21.72 -12.08
CA PHE A 124 -9.51 20.31 -11.87
C PHE A 124 -8.38 19.40 -12.37
N TRP A 125 -8.01 19.54 -13.64
CA TRP A 125 -6.98 18.70 -14.26
C TRP A 125 -5.58 18.94 -13.70
N SER A 126 -5.27 20.15 -13.26
CA SER A 126 -4.01 20.43 -12.55
C SER A 126 -3.97 19.73 -11.19
N GLY A 127 -5.09 19.72 -10.46
CA GLY A 127 -5.23 18.96 -9.22
C GLY A 127 -5.07 17.44 -9.44
N VAL A 128 -5.74 16.90 -10.46
CA VAL A 128 -5.62 15.47 -10.85
C VAL A 128 -4.18 15.12 -11.21
N ALA A 129 -3.50 15.97 -11.99
CA ALA A 129 -2.09 15.77 -12.36
C ALA A 129 -1.16 15.76 -11.14
N LEU A 130 -1.37 16.66 -10.18
CA LEU A 130 -0.59 16.71 -8.94
C LEU A 130 -0.77 15.45 -8.08
N VAL A 131 -2.02 14.95 -7.94
CA VAL A 131 -2.28 13.67 -7.26
C VAL A 131 -1.59 12.52 -7.99
N ALA A 132 -1.69 12.47 -9.32
CA ALA A 132 -1.07 11.43 -10.13
C ALA A 132 0.46 11.43 -10.00
N ILE A 133 1.11 12.60 -10.11
CA ILE A 133 2.56 12.77 -9.94
C ILE A 133 3.00 12.35 -8.53
N GLY A 134 2.29 12.83 -7.50
CA GLY A 134 2.54 12.45 -6.12
C GLY A 134 2.42 10.94 -5.89
N THR A 135 1.40 10.29 -6.48
CA THR A 135 1.19 8.84 -6.39
C THR A 135 2.35 8.07 -7.03
N VAL A 136 2.77 8.44 -8.25
CA VAL A 136 3.90 7.79 -8.92
C VAL A 136 5.19 7.95 -8.11
N ALA A 137 5.45 9.15 -7.60
CA ALA A 137 6.62 9.43 -6.78
C ALA A 137 6.57 8.67 -5.45
N TYR A 138 5.43 8.65 -4.78
CA TYR A 138 5.23 7.90 -3.54
C TYR A 138 5.57 6.41 -3.73
N GLU A 139 5.00 5.77 -4.72
CA GLU A 139 5.23 4.35 -4.99
C GLU A 139 6.69 4.06 -5.39
N ALA A 140 7.31 4.93 -6.18
CA ALA A 140 8.73 4.82 -6.50
C ALA A 140 9.63 4.95 -5.25
N GLY A 141 9.26 5.83 -4.32
CA GLY A 141 9.89 5.96 -3.01
C GLY A 141 9.69 4.72 -2.15
N ALA A 142 8.45 4.20 -2.09
CA ALA A 142 8.07 3.03 -1.30
C ALA A 142 8.84 1.76 -1.69
N VAL A 143 9.20 1.59 -2.97
CA VAL A 143 10.09 0.49 -3.42
C VAL A 143 11.42 0.52 -2.67
N ASN A 144 12.08 1.69 -2.63
CA ASN A 144 13.36 1.84 -1.94
C ASN A 144 13.21 1.75 -0.42
N TYR A 145 12.17 2.37 0.13
CA TYR A 145 11.82 2.32 1.54
C TYR A 145 11.61 0.87 2.03
N ASN A 146 10.82 0.08 1.30
CA ASN A 146 10.57 -1.32 1.64
C ASN A 146 11.84 -2.17 1.53
N ALA A 147 12.69 -1.93 0.55
CA ALA A 147 13.97 -2.62 0.41
C ALA A 147 14.96 -2.30 1.54
N MET A 148 14.83 -1.13 2.21
CA MET A 148 15.60 -0.79 3.39
C MET A 148 15.23 -1.63 4.63
N LEU A 149 14.11 -2.34 4.61
CA LEU A 149 13.72 -3.25 5.70
C LEU A 149 14.74 -4.38 5.90
N LEU A 150 15.35 -4.89 4.83
CA LEU A 150 16.28 -6.02 4.90
C LEU A 150 17.53 -5.71 5.74
N PRO A 151 18.29 -4.63 5.48
CA PRO A 151 19.48 -4.30 6.28
C PRO A 151 19.14 -3.86 7.72
N LEU A 152 17.88 -3.49 7.99
CA LEU A 152 17.40 -3.09 9.32
C LEU A 152 16.86 -4.25 10.14
N SER A 153 16.76 -5.45 9.58
CA SER A 153 16.11 -6.58 10.22
C SER A 153 16.92 -7.85 10.10
N SER A 154 16.53 -8.85 10.86
CA SER A 154 17.00 -10.24 10.74
C SER A 154 15.79 -11.13 10.45
N PRO A 155 15.97 -12.39 10.01
CA PRO A 155 14.85 -13.32 9.82
C PRO A 155 13.95 -13.48 11.06
N LYS A 156 14.50 -13.23 12.27
CA LYS A 156 13.80 -13.30 13.56
C LYS A 156 13.11 -11.99 13.99
N SER A 157 13.32 -10.88 13.30
CA SER A 157 12.81 -9.55 13.68
C SER A 157 12.09 -8.80 12.57
N ILE A 158 12.14 -9.31 11.34
CA ILE A 158 11.58 -8.62 10.16
C ILE A 158 10.07 -8.40 10.28
N GLY A 159 9.32 -9.35 10.87
CA GLY A 159 7.89 -9.21 11.10
C GLY A 159 7.57 -8.05 12.04
N ARG A 160 8.23 -7.99 13.20
CA ARG A 160 8.03 -6.90 14.17
C ARG A 160 8.42 -5.53 13.63
N ILE A 161 9.53 -5.45 12.90
CA ILE A 161 9.98 -4.17 12.31
C ILE A 161 9.02 -3.74 11.20
N SER A 162 8.59 -4.67 10.33
CA SER A 162 7.59 -4.42 9.29
C SER A 162 6.27 -3.93 9.89
N ALA A 163 5.77 -4.62 10.94
CA ALA A 163 4.54 -4.27 11.64
C ALA A 163 4.63 -2.90 12.32
N PHE A 164 5.78 -2.59 12.93
CA PHE A 164 6.01 -1.30 13.58
C PHE A 164 5.96 -0.13 12.57
N GLY A 165 6.55 -0.27 11.38
CA GLY A 165 6.45 0.73 10.31
C GLY A 165 4.99 0.97 9.90
N TRP A 166 4.25 -0.07 9.55
CA TRP A 166 2.84 0.06 9.16
C TRP A 166 1.95 0.65 10.25
N ALA A 167 2.11 0.19 11.51
CA ALA A 167 1.38 0.73 12.64
C ALA A 167 1.69 2.23 12.87
N SER A 168 2.95 2.63 12.68
CA SER A 168 3.36 4.05 12.72
C SER A 168 2.61 4.86 11.66
N GLY A 169 2.45 4.35 10.44
CA GLY A 169 1.66 4.98 9.38
C GLY A 169 0.19 5.14 9.76
N TYR A 170 -0.46 4.11 10.30
CA TYR A 170 -1.84 4.22 10.76
C TYR A 170 -2.01 5.30 11.83
N VAL A 171 -1.15 5.30 12.85
CA VAL A 171 -1.24 6.29 13.95
C VAL A 171 -0.94 7.69 13.42
N GLY A 172 0.11 7.86 12.62
CA GLY A 172 0.47 9.15 12.00
C GLY A 172 -0.65 9.73 11.14
N GLY A 173 -1.31 8.87 10.34
CA GLY A 173 -2.45 9.26 9.51
C GLY A 173 -3.65 9.70 10.33
N ILE A 174 -4.00 8.95 11.39
CA ILE A 174 -5.13 9.31 12.28
C ILE A 174 -4.85 10.64 12.99
N VAL A 175 -3.66 10.79 13.59
CA VAL A 175 -3.30 12.01 14.32
C VAL A 175 -3.39 13.23 13.41
N LEU A 176 -2.83 13.13 12.21
CA LEU A 176 -2.88 14.22 11.25
C LEU A 176 -4.30 14.47 10.76
N LEU A 177 -5.07 13.44 10.40
CA LEU A 177 -6.44 13.59 9.90
C LEU A 177 -7.34 14.25 10.96
N VAL A 178 -7.28 13.81 12.22
CA VAL A 178 -8.03 14.42 13.32
C VAL A 178 -7.64 15.89 13.47
N LEU A 179 -6.35 16.21 13.47
CA LEU A 179 -5.86 17.58 13.53
C LEU A 179 -6.48 18.44 12.41
N LEU A 180 -6.41 17.97 11.15
CA LEU A 180 -6.90 18.73 10.01
C LEU A 180 -8.43 18.91 10.04
N VAL A 181 -9.17 17.84 10.34
CA VAL A 181 -10.63 17.86 10.38
C VAL A 181 -11.16 18.80 11.48
N THR A 182 -10.46 18.87 12.61
CA THR A 182 -10.89 19.72 13.72
C THR A 182 -10.46 21.19 13.59
N THR A 183 -9.38 21.46 12.84
CA THR A 183 -8.79 22.82 12.79
C THR A 183 -8.92 23.50 11.43
N LEU A 184 -8.67 22.81 10.34
CA LEU A 184 -8.53 23.42 9.00
C LEU A 184 -9.74 23.15 8.10
N ILE A 185 -10.25 21.94 8.04
CA ILE A 185 -11.35 21.58 7.14
C ILE A 185 -12.61 22.46 7.36
N PRO A 186 -12.95 22.89 8.59
CA PRO A 186 -14.07 23.84 8.81
C PRO A 186 -13.91 25.19 8.11
N LEU A 187 -12.71 25.56 7.67
CA LEU A 187 -12.43 26.77 6.90
C LEU A 187 -12.78 26.65 5.40
N GLY A 188 -13.43 25.55 5.00
CA GLY A 188 -13.81 25.30 3.59
C GLY A 188 -12.63 25.12 2.66
N SER A 189 -12.73 25.62 1.44
CA SER A 189 -11.70 25.45 0.38
C SER A 189 -10.32 25.95 0.79
N PHE A 190 -10.26 27.07 1.50
CA PHE A 190 -9.01 27.60 2.04
C PHE A 190 -8.37 26.66 3.04
N GLY A 191 -9.18 26.02 3.90
CA GLY A 191 -8.74 25.02 4.86
C GLY A 191 -8.16 23.77 4.18
N VAL A 192 -8.75 23.33 3.05
CA VAL A 192 -8.21 22.21 2.25
C VAL A 192 -6.86 22.58 1.64
N GLN A 193 -6.71 23.78 1.08
CA GLN A 193 -5.45 24.27 0.55
C GLN A 193 -4.34 24.32 1.62
N LEU A 194 -4.68 24.85 2.81
CA LEU A 194 -3.75 24.90 3.93
C LEU A 194 -3.43 23.50 4.47
N SER A 195 -4.40 22.58 4.44
CA SER A 195 -4.18 21.17 4.81
C SER A 195 -3.14 20.52 3.90
N ALA A 196 -3.13 20.83 2.61
CA ALA A 196 -2.10 20.29 1.69
C ALA A 196 -0.68 20.78 2.06
N LEU A 197 -0.52 22.05 2.47
CA LEU A 197 0.76 22.56 2.98
C LEU A 197 1.17 21.90 4.29
N VAL A 198 0.24 21.75 5.23
CA VAL A 198 0.52 21.04 6.50
C VAL A 198 0.94 19.60 6.23
N CYS A 199 0.26 18.89 5.31
CA CYS A 199 0.65 17.55 4.88
C CYS A 199 2.05 17.52 4.25
N ALA A 200 2.42 18.51 3.43
CA ALA A 200 3.74 18.61 2.83
C ALA A 200 4.85 18.80 3.89
N VAL A 201 4.61 19.67 4.86
CA VAL A 201 5.54 19.90 5.98
C VAL A 201 5.64 18.64 6.84
N TRP A 202 4.51 18.04 7.22
CA TRP A 202 4.44 16.80 7.99
C TRP A 202 5.25 15.69 7.32
N PHE A 203 4.98 15.43 6.04
CA PHE A 203 5.72 14.42 5.29
C PHE A 203 7.21 14.70 5.27
N THR A 204 7.61 15.93 4.96
CA THR A 204 9.02 16.32 4.86
C THR A 204 9.75 16.12 6.18
N VAL A 205 9.18 16.58 7.29
CA VAL A 205 9.78 16.46 8.64
C VAL A 205 10.03 15.00 9.00
N PHE A 206 9.05 14.13 8.78
CA PHE A 206 9.16 12.71 9.12
C PHE A 206 9.91 11.87 8.08
N ALA A 207 10.06 12.35 6.84
CA ALA A 207 10.86 11.68 5.81
C ALA A 207 12.37 11.97 5.94
N ILE A 208 12.78 13.08 6.57
CA ILE A 208 14.19 13.45 6.74
C ILE A 208 14.99 12.42 7.54
N PRO A 209 14.53 11.91 8.71
CA PRO A 209 15.34 11.03 9.56
C PRO A 209 15.86 9.78 8.86
N VAL A 210 15.07 9.12 8.00
CA VAL A 210 15.49 7.90 7.30
C VAL A 210 16.67 8.15 6.36
N LEU A 211 16.75 9.35 5.77
CA LEU A 211 17.81 9.72 4.84
C LEU A 211 19.19 9.84 5.52
N PHE A 212 19.24 10.08 6.83
CA PHE A 212 20.47 10.21 7.57
C PHE A 212 20.80 9.00 8.45
N ALA A 213 19.78 8.38 9.05
CA ALA A 213 19.99 7.31 10.01
C ALA A 213 20.23 5.93 9.37
N VAL A 214 19.63 5.67 8.19
CA VAL A 214 19.78 4.37 7.49
C VAL A 214 20.86 4.50 6.41
N PRO A 215 22.03 3.87 6.57
CA PRO A 215 23.12 3.97 5.61
C PRO A 215 22.81 3.21 4.31
N ASP A 216 23.35 3.70 3.18
CA ASP A 216 23.44 2.92 1.96
C ASP A 216 24.44 1.78 2.12
N ASP A 217 24.11 0.57 1.67
CA ASP A 217 25.03 -0.56 1.67
C ASP A 217 25.54 -0.84 0.26
N ARG A 218 26.71 -0.31 -0.04
CA ARG A 218 27.37 -0.51 -1.35
C ARG A 218 27.88 -1.94 -1.56
N ARG A 219 27.94 -2.77 -0.51
CA ARG A 219 28.39 -4.17 -0.62
C ARG A 219 27.40 -5.04 -1.38
N ILE A 220 26.12 -4.62 -1.41
CA ILE A 220 25.07 -5.30 -2.15
C ILE A 220 24.90 -4.78 -3.59
N ALA A 221 25.77 -3.87 -4.06
CA ALA A 221 25.67 -3.34 -5.42
C ALA A 221 25.96 -4.42 -6.44
N THR A 222 25.00 -4.66 -7.37
CA THR A 222 25.17 -5.63 -8.46
C THR A 222 26.08 -5.12 -9.57
N GLY A 223 26.35 -3.81 -9.61
CA GLY A 223 27.23 -3.14 -10.60
C GLY A 223 26.61 -2.98 -12.01
N GLU A 224 25.55 -3.71 -12.32
CA GLU A 224 24.95 -3.77 -13.66
C GLU A 224 24.00 -2.58 -13.91
N ARG A 225 24.52 -1.52 -14.54
CA ARG A 225 23.70 -0.36 -14.93
C ARG A 225 23.13 -0.55 -16.32
N LEU A 226 21.89 -0.96 -16.42
CA LEU A 226 21.18 -1.11 -17.67
C LEU A 226 20.43 0.19 -18.06
N GLY A 227 20.34 0.45 -19.39
CA GLY A 227 19.41 1.45 -19.91
C GLY A 227 17.96 1.02 -19.67
N VAL A 228 17.00 1.96 -19.80
CA VAL A 228 15.57 1.70 -19.50
C VAL A 228 15.04 0.52 -20.32
N LEU A 229 15.24 0.52 -21.64
CA LEU A 229 14.78 -0.56 -22.53
C LEU A 229 15.42 -1.91 -22.20
N ALA A 230 16.73 -1.90 -21.91
CA ALA A 230 17.45 -3.12 -21.50
C ALA A 230 16.92 -3.63 -20.13
N THR A 231 16.55 -2.72 -19.23
CA THR A 231 15.92 -3.08 -17.95
C THR A 231 14.60 -3.81 -18.16
N TYR A 232 13.73 -3.36 -19.09
CA TYR A 232 12.47 -4.06 -19.37
C TYR A 232 12.68 -5.41 -20.05
N LYS A 233 13.59 -5.50 -21.02
CA LYS A 233 13.94 -6.79 -21.63
C LYS A 233 14.43 -7.79 -20.59
N ARG A 234 15.27 -7.33 -19.68
CA ARG A 234 15.75 -8.15 -18.58
C ARG A 234 14.64 -8.50 -17.59
N LEU A 235 13.73 -7.57 -17.29
CA LEU A 235 12.58 -7.81 -16.43
C LEU A 235 11.69 -8.95 -16.96
N VAL A 236 11.40 -8.95 -18.26
CA VAL A 236 10.65 -10.04 -18.89
C VAL A 236 11.44 -11.35 -18.81
N ALA A 237 12.74 -11.30 -19.09
CA ALA A 237 13.60 -12.48 -18.96
C ALA A 237 13.65 -13.00 -17.51
N ASP A 238 13.69 -12.11 -16.52
CA ASP A 238 13.70 -12.46 -15.11
C ASP A 238 12.34 -13.05 -14.67
N LEU A 239 11.20 -12.54 -15.17
CA LEU A 239 9.89 -13.17 -14.93
C LEU A 239 9.82 -14.59 -15.51
N VAL A 240 10.35 -14.80 -16.72
CA VAL A 240 10.46 -16.13 -17.32
C VAL A 240 11.42 -17.01 -16.53
N ALA A 241 12.53 -16.46 -16.06
CA ALA A 241 13.48 -17.18 -15.20
C ALA A 241 12.86 -17.53 -13.84
N LEU A 242 12.08 -16.63 -13.22
CA LEU A 242 11.31 -16.92 -11.99
C LEU A 242 10.32 -18.05 -12.22
N TRP A 243 9.61 -18.06 -13.36
CA TRP A 243 8.71 -19.16 -13.72
C TRP A 243 9.43 -20.51 -13.79
N ARG A 244 10.66 -20.52 -14.30
CA ARG A 244 11.45 -21.74 -14.47
C ARG A 244 12.21 -22.16 -13.22
N ASN A 245 12.80 -21.19 -12.51
CA ASN A 245 13.78 -21.45 -11.45
C ASN A 245 13.24 -21.19 -10.03
N ASP A 246 12.29 -20.27 -9.87
CA ASP A 246 11.70 -19.90 -8.57
C ASP A 246 10.20 -19.65 -8.68
N ARG A 247 9.49 -20.73 -8.99
CA ARG A 247 8.02 -20.72 -9.07
C ARG A 247 7.38 -20.28 -7.75
N ASN A 248 8.06 -20.52 -6.62
CA ASN A 248 7.55 -20.16 -5.31
C ASN A 248 7.41 -18.64 -5.14
N LEU A 249 8.46 -17.90 -5.52
CA LEU A 249 8.43 -16.44 -5.47
C LEU A 249 7.40 -15.86 -6.44
N LEU A 250 7.30 -16.40 -7.66
CA LEU A 250 6.30 -15.95 -8.62
C LEU A 250 4.88 -16.22 -8.15
N LEU A 251 4.59 -17.41 -7.62
CA LEU A 251 3.29 -17.74 -7.03
C LEU A 251 2.95 -16.79 -5.87
N PHE A 252 3.93 -16.47 -5.02
CA PHE A 252 3.74 -15.50 -3.96
C PHE A 252 3.41 -14.10 -4.51
N LEU A 253 4.11 -13.63 -5.55
CA LEU A 253 3.84 -12.33 -6.17
C LEU A 253 2.42 -12.27 -6.73
N ILE A 254 1.95 -13.32 -7.40
CA ILE A 254 0.59 -13.40 -7.93
C ILE A 254 -0.44 -13.47 -6.79
N ALA A 255 -0.25 -14.35 -5.83
CA ALA A 255 -1.15 -14.49 -4.68
C ALA A 255 -1.26 -13.18 -3.90
N SER A 256 -0.10 -12.55 -3.63
CA SER A 256 -0.07 -11.27 -2.90
C SER A 256 -0.72 -10.13 -3.69
N ALA A 257 -0.59 -10.09 -5.00
CA ALA A 257 -1.26 -9.10 -5.83
C ALA A 257 -2.79 -9.20 -5.68
N VAL A 258 -3.33 -10.42 -5.75
CA VAL A 258 -4.78 -10.67 -5.66
C VAL A 258 -5.31 -10.35 -4.26
N PHE A 259 -4.73 -10.92 -3.20
CA PHE A 259 -5.29 -10.65 -1.86
C PHE A 259 -5.08 -9.19 -1.42
N ARG A 260 -4.00 -8.54 -1.78
CA ARG A 260 -3.78 -7.12 -1.46
C ARG A 260 -4.79 -6.21 -2.14
N ASP A 261 -5.21 -6.54 -3.35
CA ASP A 261 -6.30 -5.84 -4.01
C ASP A 261 -7.63 -6.05 -3.27
N GLY A 262 -7.92 -7.29 -2.85
CA GLY A 262 -9.06 -7.58 -1.96
C GLY A 262 -9.00 -6.78 -0.65
N LEU A 263 -7.83 -6.66 0.00
CA LEU A 263 -7.64 -5.84 1.21
C LEU A 263 -7.92 -4.34 0.93
N THR A 264 -7.47 -3.84 -0.23
CA THR A 264 -7.77 -2.47 -0.66
C THR A 264 -9.28 -2.31 -0.88
N GLY A 265 -9.93 -3.31 -1.48
CA GLY A 265 -11.37 -3.34 -1.67
C GLY A 265 -12.17 -3.22 -0.36
N VAL A 266 -11.73 -3.87 0.72
CA VAL A 266 -12.36 -3.76 2.05
C VAL A 266 -12.38 -2.31 2.53
N PHE A 267 -11.30 -1.58 2.38
CA PHE A 267 -11.24 -0.17 2.78
C PHE A 267 -11.98 0.74 1.80
N THR A 268 -11.80 0.54 0.50
CA THR A 268 -12.39 1.40 -0.53
C THR A 268 -13.92 1.33 -0.52
N PHE A 269 -14.48 0.13 -0.40
CA PHE A 269 -15.92 -0.07 -0.43
C PHE A 269 -16.55 -0.13 0.96
N GLY A 270 -15.75 -0.19 2.03
CA GLY A 270 -16.25 -0.26 3.41
C GLY A 270 -17.21 0.87 3.75
N ALA A 271 -16.88 2.12 3.41
CA ALA A 271 -17.75 3.27 3.64
C ALA A 271 -19.05 3.20 2.81
N VAL A 272 -18.97 2.75 1.55
CA VAL A 272 -20.13 2.58 0.67
C VAL A 272 -21.05 1.49 1.22
N ILE A 273 -20.51 0.36 1.63
CA ILE A 273 -21.25 -0.75 2.24
C ILE A 273 -21.91 -0.30 3.54
N ALA A 274 -21.17 0.39 4.41
CA ALA A 274 -21.71 0.92 5.68
C ALA A 274 -22.93 1.82 5.46
N ALA A 275 -22.83 2.76 4.52
CA ALA A 275 -23.90 3.70 4.22
C ALA A 275 -25.08 3.04 3.47
N ALA A 276 -24.80 2.32 2.39
CA ALA A 276 -25.81 1.85 1.46
C ALA A 276 -26.50 0.55 1.90
N VAL A 277 -25.75 -0.35 2.56
CA VAL A 277 -26.28 -1.67 2.98
C VAL A 277 -26.74 -1.62 4.44
N PHE A 278 -25.94 -1.02 5.33
CA PHE A 278 -26.23 -1.00 6.77
C PHE A 278 -26.87 0.30 7.25
N GLY A 279 -27.11 1.27 6.36
CA GLY A 279 -27.82 2.51 6.66
C GLY A 279 -27.07 3.42 7.65
N PHE A 280 -25.75 3.42 7.63
CA PHE A 280 -24.94 4.33 8.46
C PHE A 280 -25.12 5.77 7.98
N THR A 281 -25.27 6.68 8.92
CA THR A 281 -25.16 8.12 8.66
C THR A 281 -23.70 8.49 8.34
N PHE A 282 -23.50 9.64 7.71
CA PHE A 282 -22.17 10.14 7.43
C PHE A 282 -21.27 10.21 8.69
N SER A 283 -21.84 10.68 9.81
CA SER A 283 -21.13 10.74 11.09
C SER A 283 -20.74 9.35 11.61
N GLU A 284 -21.63 8.36 11.49
CA GLU A 284 -21.33 6.98 11.89
C GLU A 284 -20.22 6.36 11.02
N VAL A 285 -20.21 6.63 9.70
CA VAL A 285 -19.13 6.20 8.81
C VAL A 285 -17.79 6.79 9.22
N LEU A 286 -17.74 8.06 9.59
CA LEU A 286 -16.51 8.70 10.08
C LEU A 286 -16.02 8.07 11.39
N VAL A 287 -16.92 7.88 12.36
CA VAL A 287 -16.58 7.24 13.66
C VAL A 287 -16.10 5.81 13.43
N PHE A 288 -16.78 5.04 12.55
CA PHE A 288 -16.36 3.71 12.16
C PHE A 288 -14.97 3.73 11.52
N GLY A 289 -14.70 4.68 10.62
CA GLY A 289 -13.40 4.83 9.97
C GLY A 289 -12.26 5.05 10.96
N VAL A 290 -12.47 5.88 11.98
CA VAL A 290 -11.50 6.08 13.07
C VAL A 290 -11.30 4.78 13.87
N ALA A 291 -12.39 4.12 14.27
CA ALA A 291 -12.32 2.85 15.01
C ALA A 291 -11.63 1.75 14.18
N ALA A 292 -11.95 1.64 12.90
CA ALA A 292 -11.34 0.70 11.96
C ALA A 292 -9.82 0.86 11.85
N ASN A 293 -9.35 2.10 11.71
CA ASN A 293 -7.92 2.39 11.64
C ASN A 293 -7.20 2.13 12.98
N LEU A 294 -7.84 2.41 14.13
CA LEU A 294 -7.29 2.08 15.44
C LEU A 294 -7.15 0.56 15.62
N VAL A 295 -8.19 -0.19 15.27
CA VAL A 295 -8.18 -1.67 15.32
C VAL A 295 -7.12 -2.23 14.39
N ALA A 296 -7.05 -1.76 13.13
CA ALA A 296 -6.04 -2.18 12.16
C ALA A 296 -4.62 -1.86 12.64
N GLY A 297 -4.38 -0.68 13.20
CA GLY A 297 -3.09 -0.29 13.75
C GLY A 297 -2.66 -1.17 14.93
N ALA A 298 -3.54 -1.38 15.89
CA ALA A 298 -3.28 -2.23 17.07
C ALA A 298 -3.03 -3.69 16.69
N SER A 299 -3.87 -4.26 15.83
CA SER A 299 -3.71 -5.65 15.36
C SER A 299 -2.42 -5.84 14.57
N THR A 300 -2.07 -4.86 13.74
CA THR A 300 -0.81 -4.84 12.98
C THR A 300 0.39 -4.92 13.92
N LEU A 301 0.41 -4.10 14.96
CA LEU A 301 1.52 -4.07 15.92
C LEU A 301 1.68 -5.41 16.66
N ILE A 302 0.56 -6.02 17.05
CA ILE A 302 0.54 -7.32 17.73
C ILE A 302 0.99 -8.43 16.78
N SER A 303 0.53 -8.40 15.52
CA SER A 303 0.82 -9.43 14.52
C SER A 303 2.30 -9.61 14.22
N GLY A 304 3.10 -8.56 14.36
CA GLY A 304 4.55 -8.64 14.15
C GLY A 304 5.25 -9.64 15.08
N ARG A 305 4.74 -9.87 16.31
CA ARG A 305 5.25 -10.90 17.21
C ARG A 305 4.89 -12.30 16.73
N PHE A 306 3.68 -12.47 16.20
CA PHE A 306 3.25 -13.76 15.63
C PHE A 306 4.02 -14.08 14.35
N ASP A 307 4.27 -13.09 13.51
CA ASP A 307 5.10 -13.22 12.31
C ASP A 307 6.52 -13.69 12.65
N ASP A 308 7.16 -13.08 13.64
CA ASP A 308 8.51 -13.48 14.07
C ASP A 308 8.55 -14.85 14.72
N ARG A 309 7.47 -15.29 15.40
CA ARG A 309 7.40 -16.56 16.12
C ARG A 309 6.99 -17.73 15.24
N TYR A 310 5.95 -17.55 14.42
CA TYR A 310 5.33 -18.61 13.63
C TYR A 310 5.64 -18.49 12.13
N GLY A 311 6.23 -17.37 11.72
CA GLY A 311 6.48 -17.03 10.34
C GLY A 311 5.33 -16.23 9.69
N PRO A 312 5.61 -15.55 8.55
CA PRO A 312 4.65 -14.66 7.89
C PRO A 312 3.51 -15.43 7.21
N LYS A 313 3.78 -16.61 6.64
CA LYS A 313 2.74 -17.37 5.92
C LYS A 313 1.55 -17.74 6.80
N PRO A 314 1.71 -18.34 8.00
CA PRO A 314 0.59 -18.60 8.90
C PRO A 314 -0.21 -17.34 9.24
N VAL A 315 0.46 -16.19 9.47
CA VAL A 315 -0.23 -14.92 9.76
C VAL A 315 -1.06 -14.45 8.58
N ILE A 316 -0.52 -14.52 7.35
CA ILE A 316 -1.28 -14.20 6.13
C ILE A 316 -2.48 -15.13 5.98
N MET A 317 -2.27 -16.45 6.14
CA MET A 317 -3.34 -17.45 5.97
C MET A 317 -4.46 -17.26 6.98
N THR A 318 -4.14 -17.11 8.28
CA THR A 318 -5.14 -16.88 9.33
C THR A 318 -5.88 -15.56 9.11
N SER A 319 -5.18 -14.53 8.65
CA SER A 319 -5.80 -13.23 8.32
C SER A 319 -6.76 -13.35 7.15
N LEU A 320 -6.38 -14.03 6.07
CA LEU A 320 -7.26 -14.23 4.92
C LEU A 320 -8.48 -15.10 5.25
N VAL A 321 -8.30 -16.14 6.06
CA VAL A 321 -9.43 -16.94 6.58
C VAL A 321 -10.37 -16.08 7.41
N GLY A 322 -9.83 -15.27 8.32
CA GLY A 322 -10.62 -14.35 9.15
C GLY A 322 -11.38 -13.33 8.31
N LEU A 323 -10.75 -12.77 7.27
CA LEU A 323 -11.37 -11.83 6.33
C LEU A 323 -12.53 -12.47 5.55
N VAL A 324 -12.30 -13.65 4.98
CA VAL A 324 -13.33 -14.40 4.24
C VAL A 324 -14.48 -14.76 5.18
N PHE A 325 -14.19 -15.23 6.38
CA PHE A 325 -15.19 -15.58 7.38
C PHE A 325 -16.04 -14.39 7.82
N CYS A 326 -15.39 -13.29 8.26
CA CYS A 326 -16.09 -12.10 8.72
C CYS A 326 -16.89 -11.44 7.58
N GLY A 327 -16.33 -11.37 6.36
CA GLY A 327 -17.03 -10.84 5.21
C GLY A 327 -18.25 -11.69 4.81
N SER A 328 -18.14 -13.02 4.86
CA SER A 328 -19.26 -13.92 4.58
C SER A 328 -20.37 -13.79 5.62
N ILE A 329 -20.04 -13.65 6.91
CA ILE A 329 -21.04 -13.43 7.96
C ILE A 329 -21.67 -12.03 7.82
N ALA A 330 -20.88 -11.00 7.55
CA ALA A 330 -21.42 -9.66 7.31
C ALA A 330 -22.43 -9.64 6.17
N PHE A 331 -22.17 -10.39 5.09
CA PHE A 331 -23.13 -10.58 4.01
C PHE A 331 -24.37 -11.37 4.46
N ALA A 332 -24.20 -12.51 5.12
CA ALA A 332 -25.31 -13.37 5.52
C ALA A 332 -26.29 -12.68 6.49
N LEU A 333 -25.74 -11.82 7.36
CA LEU A 333 -26.52 -11.08 8.36
C LEU A 333 -26.79 -9.61 7.97
N GLN A 334 -26.64 -9.23 6.70
CA GLN A 334 -26.71 -7.82 6.29
C GLN A 334 -28.08 -7.14 6.61
N HIS A 335 -29.14 -7.91 6.76
CA HIS A 335 -30.48 -7.41 7.08
C HIS A 335 -30.77 -7.34 8.57
N GLU A 336 -29.87 -7.85 9.45
CA GLU A 336 -30.07 -7.91 10.91
C GLU A 336 -29.73 -6.58 11.62
N GLY A 337 -29.33 -5.55 10.87
CA GLY A 337 -29.11 -4.19 11.37
C GLY A 337 -27.64 -3.75 11.45
N ARG A 338 -27.46 -2.50 11.91
CA ARG A 338 -26.16 -1.80 11.90
C ARG A 338 -25.09 -2.47 12.76
N TRP A 339 -25.49 -3.17 13.83
CA TRP A 339 -24.57 -3.85 14.75
C TRP A 339 -23.69 -4.89 14.03
N VAL A 340 -24.20 -5.51 12.96
CA VAL A 340 -23.47 -6.49 12.16
C VAL A 340 -22.21 -5.86 11.57
N PHE A 341 -22.33 -4.66 11.00
CA PHE A 341 -21.20 -3.97 10.42
C PHE A 341 -20.22 -3.44 11.48
N TRP A 342 -20.75 -2.99 12.66
CA TRP A 342 -19.87 -2.63 13.78
C TRP A 342 -19.02 -3.82 14.25
N VAL A 343 -19.58 -5.00 14.34
CA VAL A 343 -18.85 -6.20 14.82
C VAL A 343 -17.97 -6.76 13.72
N PHE A 344 -18.55 -7.17 12.60
CA PHE A 344 -17.82 -7.88 11.55
C PHE A 344 -16.98 -6.95 10.67
N GLY A 345 -17.38 -5.72 10.46
CA GLY A 345 -16.59 -4.71 9.78
C GLY A 345 -15.32 -4.33 10.56
N LEU A 346 -15.42 -4.16 11.90
CA LEU A 346 -14.22 -3.98 12.73
C LEU A 346 -13.37 -5.25 12.80
N ALA A 347 -14.01 -6.43 12.82
CA ALA A 347 -13.28 -7.69 12.76
C ALA A 347 -12.50 -7.86 11.44
N LEU A 348 -13.05 -7.41 10.29
CA LEU A 348 -12.30 -7.35 9.03
C LEU A 348 -11.04 -6.49 9.20
N CYS A 349 -11.15 -5.31 9.81
CA CYS A 349 -10.01 -4.41 10.02
C CYS A 349 -8.92 -5.01 10.91
N LEU A 350 -9.29 -5.94 11.82
CA LEU A 350 -8.35 -6.69 12.65
C LEU A 350 -7.37 -7.54 11.82
N PHE A 351 -7.79 -8.01 10.65
CA PHE A 351 -7.02 -8.92 9.81
C PHE A 351 -6.30 -8.24 8.64
N VAL A 352 -6.74 -7.05 8.22
CA VAL A 352 -6.15 -6.37 7.05
C VAL A 352 -4.70 -5.96 7.29
N GLY A 353 -4.41 -5.30 8.41
CA GLY A 353 -3.06 -4.87 8.74
C GLY A 353 -2.05 -6.02 8.84
N PRO A 354 -2.35 -7.08 9.60
CA PRO A 354 -1.52 -8.29 9.66
C PRO A 354 -1.22 -8.90 8.29
N ALA A 355 -2.24 -9.08 7.43
CA ALA A 355 -2.03 -9.63 6.10
C ALA A 355 -1.04 -8.79 5.26
N GLN A 356 -1.16 -7.46 5.32
CA GLN A 356 -0.29 -6.56 4.57
C GLN A 356 1.16 -6.57 5.08
N THR A 357 1.34 -6.48 6.40
CA THR A 357 2.69 -6.42 7.00
C THR A 357 3.44 -7.73 6.86
N SER A 358 2.75 -8.85 7.05
CA SER A 358 3.34 -10.18 6.89
C SER A 358 3.61 -10.50 5.41
N SER A 359 2.83 -9.96 4.47
CA SER A 359 3.14 -10.06 3.04
C SER A 359 4.47 -9.37 2.71
N ARG A 360 4.71 -8.17 3.23
CA ARG A 360 5.98 -7.46 3.08
C ARG A 360 7.13 -8.21 3.75
N ALA A 361 6.90 -8.76 4.94
CA ALA A 361 7.89 -9.54 5.67
C ALA A 361 8.23 -10.86 4.97
N LEU A 362 7.24 -11.54 4.38
CA LEU A 362 7.45 -12.76 3.60
C LEU A 362 8.29 -12.48 2.37
N LEU A 363 7.97 -11.43 1.61
CA LEU A 363 8.81 -11.02 0.48
C LEU A 363 10.24 -10.78 0.94
N GLY A 364 10.44 -10.03 2.04
CA GLY A 364 11.78 -9.77 2.57
C GLY A 364 12.53 -11.03 3.02
N ARG A 365 11.84 -12.12 3.36
CA ARG A 365 12.46 -13.42 3.67
C ARG A 365 12.75 -14.27 2.44
N LEU A 366 12.00 -14.09 1.36
CA LEU A 366 12.16 -14.84 0.11
C LEU A 366 13.21 -14.23 -0.83
N VAL A 367 13.64 -13.00 -0.55
CA VAL A 367 14.43 -12.19 -1.47
C VAL A 367 15.86 -11.98 -0.94
N PRO A 368 16.91 -12.23 -1.77
CA PRO A 368 18.27 -11.82 -1.42
C PRO A 368 18.39 -10.30 -1.37
N ALA A 369 19.25 -9.80 -0.46
CA ALA A 369 19.42 -8.37 -0.23
C ALA A 369 19.86 -7.59 -1.48
N GLU A 370 20.62 -8.24 -2.37
CA GLU A 370 21.15 -7.70 -3.63
C GLU A 370 20.06 -7.39 -4.66
N ARG A 371 18.91 -8.11 -4.59
CA ARG A 371 17.79 -7.96 -5.53
C ARG A 371 16.54 -7.39 -4.85
N ALA A 372 16.69 -6.87 -3.64
CA ALA A 372 15.55 -6.42 -2.84
C ALA A 372 14.75 -5.29 -3.52
N GLY A 373 15.42 -4.27 -4.08
CA GLY A 373 14.73 -3.17 -4.76
C GLY A 373 13.99 -3.63 -6.01
N GLU A 374 14.60 -4.49 -6.81
CA GLU A 374 13.98 -5.09 -7.99
C GLU A 374 12.72 -5.86 -7.63
N LEU A 375 12.79 -6.73 -6.63
CA LEU A 375 11.68 -7.61 -6.26
C LEU A 375 10.58 -6.89 -5.47
N PHE A 376 10.90 -5.88 -4.67
CA PHE A 376 9.90 -4.95 -4.13
C PHE A 376 9.26 -4.08 -5.23
N GLY A 377 10.02 -3.73 -6.28
CA GLY A 377 9.48 -3.09 -7.49
C GLY A 377 8.48 -3.99 -8.22
N LEU A 378 8.81 -5.28 -8.42
CA LEU A 378 7.89 -6.27 -8.98
C LEU A 378 6.63 -6.46 -8.11
N TYR A 379 6.79 -6.50 -6.80
CA TYR A 379 5.69 -6.59 -5.85
C TYR A 379 4.74 -5.38 -5.94
N ALA A 380 5.28 -4.18 -6.13
CA ALA A 380 4.47 -2.99 -6.37
C ALA A 380 3.76 -3.07 -7.73
N THR A 381 4.48 -3.48 -8.77
CA THR A 381 3.94 -3.62 -10.14
C THR A 381 2.82 -4.64 -10.21
N THR A 382 3.01 -5.83 -9.64
CA THR A 382 1.97 -6.88 -9.63
C THR A 382 0.75 -6.44 -8.85
N GLY A 383 0.93 -5.73 -7.72
CA GLY A 383 -0.17 -5.14 -6.96
C GLY A 383 -0.97 -4.12 -7.77
N ARG A 384 -0.28 -3.25 -8.54
CA ARG A 384 -0.97 -2.28 -9.40
C ARG A 384 -1.64 -2.95 -10.61
N ALA A 385 -1.02 -3.97 -11.18
CA ALA A 385 -1.63 -4.73 -12.27
C ALA A 385 -2.91 -5.47 -11.84
N ALA A 386 -3.03 -5.84 -10.57
CA ALA A 386 -4.20 -6.51 -10.01
C ALA A 386 -5.28 -5.55 -9.47
N SER A 387 -5.00 -4.24 -9.32
CA SER A 387 -5.83 -3.27 -8.58
C SER A 387 -7.24 -3.01 -9.16
N PHE A 388 -7.59 -3.65 -10.26
CA PHE A 388 -8.94 -3.60 -10.85
C PHE A 388 -9.81 -4.79 -10.45
N ILE A 389 -9.27 -5.87 -9.88
CA ILE A 389 -10.00 -7.14 -9.66
C ILE A 389 -11.08 -6.96 -8.61
N ALA A 390 -10.77 -6.36 -7.45
CA ALA A 390 -11.76 -6.13 -6.39
C ALA A 390 -12.85 -5.13 -6.80
N PRO A 391 -12.55 -3.96 -7.41
CA PRO A 391 -13.58 -3.09 -7.98
C PRO A 391 -14.47 -3.77 -9.02
N ALA A 392 -13.88 -4.54 -9.93
CA ALA A 392 -14.64 -5.26 -10.95
C ALA A 392 -15.54 -6.35 -10.35
N ALA A 393 -15.03 -7.11 -9.38
CA ALA A 393 -15.81 -8.11 -8.66
C ALA A 393 -16.98 -7.47 -7.89
N PHE A 394 -16.71 -6.39 -7.14
CA PHE A 394 -17.74 -5.63 -6.44
C PHE A 394 -18.85 -5.17 -7.40
N ALA A 395 -18.45 -4.51 -8.50
CA ALA A 395 -19.39 -4.00 -9.50
C ALA A 395 -20.20 -5.13 -10.20
N ALA A 396 -19.54 -6.23 -10.58
CA ALA A 396 -20.17 -7.36 -11.23
C ALA A 396 -21.24 -8.03 -10.34
N PHE A 397 -20.90 -8.31 -9.08
CA PHE A 397 -21.84 -8.93 -8.14
C PHE A 397 -23.03 -8.00 -7.82
N THR A 398 -22.75 -6.71 -7.62
CA THR A 398 -23.81 -5.70 -7.43
C THR A 398 -24.73 -5.61 -8.66
N ALA A 399 -24.17 -5.59 -9.88
CA ALA A 399 -24.95 -5.48 -11.10
C ALA A 399 -25.79 -6.74 -11.38
N ILE A 400 -25.24 -7.94 -11.16
CA ILE A 400 -25.95 -9.21 -11.39
C ILE A 400 -27.11 -9.36 -10.40
N ALA A 401 -26.89 -9.05 -9.13
CA ALA A 401 -27.90 -9.20 -8.08
C ALA A 401 -28.86 -8.00 -7.99
N GLN A 402 -28.52 -6.87 -8.63
CA GLN A 402 -29.22 -5.58 -8.49
C GLN A 402 -29.33 -5.12 -7.03
N ASP A 403 -28.35 -5.52 -6.20
CA ASP A 403 -28.27 -5.23 -4.77
C ASP A 403 -26.80 -4.99 -4.37
N GLN A 404 -26.56 -3.86 -3.70
CA GLN A 404 -25.20 -3.47 -3.27
C GLN A 404 -24.62 -4.39 -2.20
N GLY A 405 -25.46 -5.08 -1.42
CA GLY A 405 -25.02 -6.07 -0.44
C GLY A 405 -24.20 -7.20 -1.08
N PHE A 406 -24.55 -7.61 -2.32
CA PHE A 406 -23.82 -8.63 -3.05
C PHE A 406 -22.39 -8.19 -3.44
N GLY A 407 -22.11 -6.90 -3.48
CA GLY A 407 -20.74 -6.39 -3.64
C GLY A 407 -19.78 -6.89 -2.56
N ILE A 408 -20.29 -7.18 -1.35
CA ILE A 408 -19.50 -7.80 -0.26
C ILE A 408 -18.95 -9.15 -0.71
N LEU A 409 -19.82 -9.99 -1.35
CA LEU A 409 -19.39 -11.30 -1.88
C LEU A 409 -18.33 -11.17 -2.97
N GLY A 410 -18.39 -10.13 -3.80
CA GLY A 410 -17.35 -9.85 -4.79
C GLY A 410 -15.98 -9.66 -4.15
N ILE A 411 -15.89 -8.87 -3.06
CA ILE A 411 -14.64 -8.67 -2.30
C ILE A 411 -14.21 -9.97 -1.60
N VAL A 412 -15.15 -10.68 -0.97
CA VAL A 412 -14.89 -11.96 -0.29
C VAL A 412 -14.33 -12.99 -1.28
N LEU A 413 -14.84 -13.04 -2.51
CA LEU A 413 -14.35 -13.94 -3.55
C LEU A 413 -12.89 -13.62 -3.92
N VAL A 414 -12.53 -12.36 -4.07
CA VAL A 414 -11.15 -11.95 -4.36
C VAL A 414 -10.22 -12.35 -3.22
N LEU A 415 -10.63 -12.14 -1.97
CA LEU A 415 -9.87 -12.56 -0.79
C LEU A 415 -9.72 -14.10 -0.72
N ALA A 416 -10.80 -14.84 -1.02
CA ALA A 416 -10.80 -16.29 -1.07
C ALA A 416 -9.89 -16.83 -2.19
N LEU A 417 -9.90 -16.18 -3.37
CA LEU A 417 -8.98 -16.50 -4.46
C LEU A 417 -7.54 -16.27 -4.02
N GLY A 418 -7.25 -15.13 -3.37
CA GLY A 418 -5.94 -14.85 -2.80
C GLY A 418 -5.50 -15.89 -1.76
N LEU A 419 -6.42 -16.34 -0.90
CA LEU A 419 -6.20 -17.42 0.07
C LEU A 419 -5.82 -18.73 -0.63
N VAL A 420 -6.58 -19.14 -1.66
CA VAL A 420 -6.30 -20.37 -2.42
C VAL A 420 -4.96 -20.28 -3.14
N LEU A 421 -4.66 -19.17 -3.79
CA LEU A 421 -3.37 -18.95 -4.45
C LEU A 421 -2.19 -18.94 -3.46
N MET A 422 -2.43 -18.61 -2.20
CA MET A 422 -1.39 -18.60 -1.16
C MET A 422 -1.10 -20.01 -0.59
N LEU A 423 -1.99 -20.99 -0.78
CA LEU A 423 -1.81 -22.37 -0.25
C LEU A 423 -0.50 -23.02 -0.71
N PRO A 424 -0.15 -23.06 -2.02
CA PRO A 424 1.06 -23.72 -2.51
C PRO A 424 2.35 -22.94 -2.20
N VAL A 425 2.28 -21.67 -1.79
CA VAL A 425 3.46 -20.85 -1.51
C VAL A 425 4.22 -21.41 -0.31
N LYS A 426 5.52 -21.65 -0.48
CA LYS A 426 6.40 -22.12 0.60
C LYS A 426 7.03 -20.92 1.33
N ALA A 427 7.02 -20.93 2.66
CA ALA A 427 7.56 -19.84 3.48
C ALA A 427 9.05 -20.02 3.83
N SER A 428 9.65 -21.16 3.50
CA SER A 428 11.05 -21.45 3.79
C SER A 428 11.95 -20.96 2.67
N PHE A 429 12.78 -19.97 2.97
CA PHE A 429 14.00 -19.70 2.20
C PHE A 429 15.09 -20.60 2.79
N SER A 430 15.55 -21.60 2.04
CA SER A 430 16.77 -22.37 2.35
C SER A 430 17.92 -21.80 1.53
N PRO A 431 18.85 -21.04 2.14
CA PRO A 431 20.03 -20.55 1.43
C PRO A 431 20.95 -21.67 0.93
N ALA A 432 20.79 -22.90 1.45
CA ALA A 432 21.66 -24.05 1.19
C ALA A 432 21.42 -24.74 -0.17
N GLU A 433 20.22 -24.66 -0.75
CA GLU A 433 19.94 -25.34 -2.04
C GLU A 433 20.40 -24.57 -3.27
N GLY A 434 20.56 -23.23 -3.16
CA GLY A 434 21.05 -22.40 -4.28
C GLY A 434 22.57 -22.44 -4.44
N ALA A 435 23.32 -22.58 -3.35
CA ALA A 435 24.78 -22.64 -3.38
C ALA A 435 25.29 -24.04 -3.76
N GLY A 436 24.58 -25.11 -3.38
CA GLY A 436 24.94 -26.49 -3.72
C GLY A 436 24.82 -26.79 -5.22
N ARG A 437 23.78 -26.30 -5.88
CA ARG A 437 23.59 -26.51 -7.33
C ARG A 437 24.55 -25.70 -8.23
N ALA A 438 25.08 -24.58 -7.73
CA ALA A 438 26.08 -23.79 -8.47
C ALA A 438 27.48 -24.42 -8.40
N LEU A 439 27.74 -25.24 -7.38
CA LEU A 439 29.02 -25.95 -7.23
C LEU A 439 29.01 -27.33 -7.89
N GLU A 440 27.87 -28.01 -7.98
CA GLU A 440 27.74 -29.29 -8.66
C GLU A 440 27.73 -29.18 -10.22
N GLY A 441 27.46 -27.98 -10.76
CA GLY A 441 27.53 -27.71 -12.20
C GLY A 441 28.91 -27.28 -12.72
N ALA A 442 29.92 -27.13 -11.86
CA ALA A 442 31.24 -26.67 -12.21
C ALA A 442 32.32 -27.82 -12.26
N ASP A 443 31.95 -29.03 -11.85
CA ASP A 443 32.86 -30.18 -11.82
C ASP A 443 32.44 -31.30 -12.79
N HIS A 444 32.28 -30.97 -14.06
CA HIS A 444 32.40 -31.95 -15.13
C HIS A 444 33.22 -31.35 -16.29
N PRO A 445 34.33 -32.07 -16.68
CA PRO A 445 35.29 -31.65 -17.69
C PRO A 445 34.70 -31.64 -19.10
#